data_779fb037f2cacae9c424e58e1f1d7c9b
#
_entry.id   779fb037f2cacae9c424e58e1f1d7c9b
#
_cell.length_a   1.000
_cell.length_b   1.000
_cell.length_c   1.000
_cell.angle_alpha   90.00
_cell.angle_beta   90.00
_cell.angle_gamma   90.00
#
_symmetry.space_group_name_H-M   'P 1'
#
loop_
_entity.id
_entity.type
_entity.pdbx_description
1 polymer ?
#
loop_
_entity_poly.entity_id
_entity_poly.type
_entity_poly.pdbx_seq_one_letter_code
_entity_poly.pdbx_strand_id
1 'polypeptide(L)'
;PSVADRDGEYYLRQEGKGLLIGAYEKNYKFWAERETPKDFGHDLFDDDLERIEENILRAIDRVPIAGSAGIKRVINGPMIWSPDSNVLFGPIPEIKNYFCCNGIIPGFSQSGGMGLMAAEWIIKGETQYDLFGWDVARYGDWANNKFVKERVGDQYANRFKIHFPNEERSAGRPLRTRPVFNHQKKLGAIFGLNYGWEHPLYFDKNC
;
A
#
# COMPACT_ATOMS: atom_id res chain seq x y z
N PRO A 1 5.33 -20.70 -13.39
CA PRO A 1 5.94 -19.37 -13.53
C PRO A 1 4.93 -18.26 -13.21
N SER A 2 5.41 -17.15 -12.66
CA SER A 2 4.62 -15.93 -12.48
C SER A 2 5.27 -14.79 -13.23
N VAL A 3 4.45 -13.88 -13.73
CA VAL A 3 4.84 -12.70 -14.49
C VAL A 3 4.24 -11.49 -13.78
N ALA A 4 5.00 -10.42 -13.65
CA ALA A 4 4.49 -9.11 -13.28
C ALA A 4 4.84 -8.15 -14.41
N ASP A 5 3.82 -7.63 -15.08
CA ASP A 5 3.96 -6.60 -16.10
C ASP A 5 3.75 -5.23 -15.42
N ARG A 6 4.83 -4.46 -15.34
CA ARG A 6 4.79 -3.18 -14.66
C ARG A 6 4.13 -2.09 -15.50
N ASP A 7 4.25 -2.16 -16.81
CA ASP A 7 3.61 -1.22 -17.74
C ASP A 7 2.12 -1.52 -17.88
N GLY A 8 1.76 -2.81 -17.89
CA GLY A 8 0.39 -3.28 -17.92
C GLY A 8 -0.33 -3.21 -16.58
N GLU A 9 0.41 -3.00 -15.47
CA GLU A 9 -0.09 -2.89 -14.11
C GLU A 9 -0.90 -4.13 -13.66
N TYR A 10 -0.42 -5.33 -14.05
CA TYR A 10 -0.99 -6.60 -13.67
C TYR A 10 0.07 -7.64 -13.33
N TYR A 11 -0.35 -8.69 -12.65
CA TYR A 11 0.41 -9.91 -12.50
C TYR A 11 -0.38 -11.10 -13.07
N LEU A 12 0.36 -12.09 -13.52
CA LEU A 12 -0.21 -13.29 -14.12
C LEU A 12 0.59 -14.51 -13.67
N ARG A 13 -0.12 -15.58 -13.36
CA ARG A 13 0.51 -16.89 -13.11
C ARG A 13 -0.37 -18.04 -13.62
N GLN A 14 0.26 -19.17 -13.81
CA GLN A 14 -0.49 -20.40 -14.05
C GLN A 14 -1.18 -20.84 -12.76
N GLU A 15 -2.44 -21.24 -12.89
CA GLU A 15 -3.25 -21.82 -11.81
C GLU A 15 -3.93 -23.09 -12.32
N GLY A 16 -3.38 -24.25 -11.96
CA GLY A 16 -3.80 -25.53 -12.51
C GLY A 16 -3.65 -25.57 -14.03
N LYS A 17 -4.78 -25.74 -14.76
CA LYS A 17 -4.84 -25.70 -16.25
C LYS A 17 -5.20 -24.33 -16.79
N GLY A 18 -5.42 -23.33 -15.95
CA GLY A 18 -5.81 -21.98 -16.32
C GLY A 18 -4.76 -20.94 -15.98
N LEU A 19 -5.16 -19.68 -16.11
CA LEU A 19 -4.39 -18.51 -15.76
C LEU A 19 -5.12 -17.74 -14.65
N LEU A 20 -4.37 -17.22 -13.69
CA LEU A 20 -4.82 -16.23 -12.72
C LEU A 20 -4.23 -14.89 -13.17
N ILE A 21 -5.08 -13.88 -13.33
CA ILE A 21 -4.70 -12.51 -13.64
C ILE A 21 -5.19 -11.63 -12.50
N GLY A 22 -4.32 -10.80 -11.95
CA GLY A 22 -4.68 -9.82 -10.93
C GLY A 22 -4.12 -8.46 -11.29
N ALA A 23 -4.92 -7.43 -11.07
CA ALA A 23 -4.60 -6.05 -11.40
C ALA A 23 -4.63 -5.15 -10.17
N TYR A 24 -4.00 -3.98 -10.30
CA TYR A 24 -4.13 -2.86 -9.38
C TYR A 24 -4.57 -1.65 -10.21
N GLU A 25 -5.87 -1.47 -10.28
CA GLU A 25 -6.49 -0.47 -11.13
C GLU A 25 -6.31 0.96 -10.60
N LYS A 26 -6.27 1.94 -11.49
CA LYS A 26 -6.14 3.36 -11.12
C LYS A 26 -7.44 3.98 -10.62
N ASN A 27 -8.58 3.47 -11.10
CA ASN A 27 -9.92 3.92 -10.73
C ASN A 27 -10.48 3.13 -9.53
N TYR A 28 -9.62 2.86 -8.54
CA TYR A 28 -9.98 2.16 -7.31
C TYR A 28 -11.15 2.82 -6.59
N LYS A 29 -11.88 2.03 -5.81
CA LYS A 29 -12.96 2.49 -4.94
C LYS A 29 -12.59 2.25 -3.48
N PHE A 30 -12.77 3.27 -2.64
CA PHE A 30 -12.68 3.04 -1.20
C PHE A 30 -13.90 2.27 -0.72
N TRP A 31 -13.67 1.35 0.19
CA TRP A 31 -14.70 0.62 0.90
C TRP A 31 -14.50 0.78 2.40
N ALA A 32 -15.61 0.86 3.15
CA ALA A 32 -15.59 1.03 4.61
C ALA A 32 -14.71 2.20 5.09
N GLU A 33 -14.92 3.38 4.52
CA GLU A 33 -14.10 4.57 4.78
C GLU A 33 -14.05 5.03 6.25
N ARG A 34 -15.02 4.62 7.06
CA ARG A 34 -15.07 4.93 8.50
C ARG A 34 -14.80 3.71 9.36
N GLU A 35 -15.57 2.65 9.14
CA GLU A 35 -15.47 1.39 9.86
C GLU A 35 -15.95 0.24 8.98
N THR A 36 -15.38 -0.93 9.15
CA THR A 36 -15.86 -2.15 8.51
C THR A 36 -17.25 -2.48 9.07
N PRO A 37 -18.25 -2.81 8.20
CA PRO A 37 -19.55 -3.26 8.67
C PRO A 37 -19.39 -4.46 9.62
N LYS A 38 -20.13 -4.44 10.73
CA LYS A 38 -19.98 -5.46 11.80
C LYS A 38 -20.37 -6.87 11.38
N ASP A 39 -21.25 -6.96 10.38
CA ASP A 39 -21.76 -8.18 9.79
C ASP A 39 -20.94 -8.65 8.57
N PHE A 40 -19.93 -7.88 8.14
CA PHE A 40 -19.05 -8.30 7.06
C PHE A 40 -18.10 -9.41 7.53
N GLY A 41 -18.13 -10.54 6.83
CA GLY A 41 -17.36 -11.72 7.19
C GLY A 41 -16.57 -12.29 6.01
N HIS A 42 -16.95 -13.46 5.53
CA HIS A 42 -16.30 -14.17 4.43
C HIS A 42 -16.88 -13.83 3.06
N ASP A 43 -17.38 -12.61 2.90
CA ASP A 43 -18.07 -12.17 1.69
C ASP A 43 -17.10 -11.62 0.65
N LEU A 44 -17.48 -11.76 -0.61
CA LEU A 44 -16.86 -11.10 -1.74
C LEU A 44 -17.84 -10.05 -2.28
N PHE A 45 -17.32 -9.08 -2.99
CA PHE A 45 -18.14 -8.11 -3.72
C PHE A 45 -18.61 -8.72 -5.05
N ASP A 46 -19.62 -8.08 -5.65
CA ASP A 46 -20.03 -8.38 -7.01
C ASP A 46 -18.87 -8.17 -7.99
N ASP A 47 -18.92 -8.90 -9.10
CA ASP A 47 -17.91 -8.79 -10.14
C ASP A 47 -17.92 -7.37 -10.74
N ASP A 48 -16.73 -6.81 -10.94
CA ASP A 48 -16.53 -5.46 -11.51
C ASP A 48 -15.38 -5.52 -12.53
N LEU A 49 -15.59 -6.27 -13.61
CA LEU A 49 -14.56 -6.47 -14.65
C LEU A 49 -14.29 -5.21 -15.46
N GLU A 50 -15.27 -4.34 -15.63
CA GLU A 50 -15.12 -3.07 -16.34
C GLU A 50 -14.01 -2.20 -15.71
N ARG A 51 -13.86 -2.25 -14.42
CA ARG A 51 -12.85 -1.48 -13.69
C ARG A 51 -11.41 -1.91 -13.97
N ILE A 52 -11.22 -3.18 -14.34
CA ILE A 52 -9.90 -3.75 -14.67
C ILE A 52 -9.78 -4.14 -16.15
N GLU A 53 -10.73 -3.72 -17.00
CA GLU A 53 -10.76 -4.08 -18.43
C GLU A 53 -9.45 -3.73 -19.13
N GLU A 54 -8.93 -2.52 -18.92
CA GLU A 54 -7.67 -2.08 -19.51
C GLU A 54 -6.50 -3.01 -19.16
N ASN A 55 -6.42 -3.44 -17.90
CA ASN A 55 -5.38 -4.37 -17.45
C ASN A 55 -5.54 -5.75 -18.08
N ILE A 56 -6.78 -6.22 -18.23
CA ILE A 56 -7.08 -7.50 -18.89
C ILE A 56 -6.68 -7.44 -20.36
N LEU A 57 -7.02 -6.36 -21.08
CA LEU A 57 -6.65 -6.18 -22.48
C LEU A 57 -5.14 -6.17 -22.68
N ARG A 58 -4.40 -5.48 -21.81
CA ARG A 58 -2.93 -5.50 -21.81
C ARG A 58 -2.36 -6.89 -21.51
N ALA A 59 -3.00 -7.64 -20.61
CA ALA A 59 -2.61 -9.01 -20.33
C ALA A 59 -2.84 -9.94 -21.55
N ILE A 60 -3.94 -9.76 -22.27
CA ILE A 60 -4.24 -10.49 -23.52
C ILE A 60 -3.24 -10.15 -24.62
N ASP A 61 -2.88 -8.89 -24.79
CA ASP A 61 -1.88 -8.45 -25.75
C ASP A 61 -0.52 -9.14 -25.50
N ARG A 62 -0.12 -9.23 -24.25
CA ARG A 62 1.15 -9.87 -23.84
C ARG A 62 1.09 -11.41 -23.86
N VAL A 63 -0.05 -11.97 -23.51
CA VAL A 63 -0.29 -13.41 -23.39
C VAL A 63 -1.59 -13.76 -24.14
N PRO A 64 -1.56 -13.87 -25.49
CA PRO A 64 -2.76 -13.97 -26.34
C PRO A 64 -3.71 -15.12 -25.99
N ILE A 65 -3.20 -16.23 -25.46
CA ILE A 65 -4.04 -17.36 -25.04
C ILE A 65 -5.08 -16.95 -23.97
N ALA A 66 -4.81 -15.91 -23.18
CA ALA A 66 -5.76 -15.40 -22.21
C ALA A 66 -7.04 -14.87 -22.84
N GLY A 67 -6.96 -14.33 -24.08
CA GLY A 67 -8.11 -13.82 -24.81
C GLY A 67 -9.05 -14.91 -25.38
N SER A 68 -8.57 -16.13 -25.52
CA SER A 68 -9.39 -17.28 -25.95
C SER A 68 -9.92 -18.11 -24.78
N ALA A 69 -9.51 -17.82 -23.55
CA ALA A 69 -9.93 -18.53 -22.35
C ALA A 69 -11.24 -17.94 -21.81
N GLY A 70 -12.15 -18.82 -21.39
CA GLY A 70 -13.33 -18.39 -20.62
C GLY A 70 -12.98 -18.02 -19.18
N ILE A 71 -13.74 -17.11 -18.58
CA ILE A 71 -13.62 -16.74 -17.18
C ILE A 71 -14.24 -17.84 -16.33
N LYS A 72 -13.42 -18.47 -15.49
CA LYS A 72 -13.88 -19.50 -14.56
C LYS A 72 -14.42 -18.89 -13.26
N ARG A 73 -13.79 -17.85 -12.76
CA ARG A 73 -14.13 -17.21 -11.48
C ARG A 73 -13.53 -15.82 -11.42
N VAL A 74 -14.29 -14.90 -10.85
CA VAL A 74 -13.79 -13.57 -10.44
C VAL A 74 -13.69 -13.56 -8.91
N ILE A 75 -12.71 -12.87 -8.39
CA ILE A 75 -12.52 -12.62 -6.95
C ILE A 75 -12.40 -11.11 -6.79
N ASN A 76 -13.45 -10.50 -6.26
CA ASN A 76 -13.49 -9.08 -5.93
C ASN A 76 -13.76 -8.94 -4.43
N GLY A 77 -12.89 -8.28 -3.71
CA GLY A 77 -13.01 -8.15 -2.26
C GLY A 77 -12.19 -6.98 -1.72
N PRO A 78 -12.40 -6.61 -0.45
CA PRO A 78 -11.69 -5.50 0.16
C PRO A 78 -10.21 -5.82 0.35
N MET A 79 -9.36 -4.84 0.11
CA MET A 79 -7.93 -4.94 0.32
C MET A 79 -7.48 -3.96 1.38
N ILE A 80 -6.71 -4.43 2.36
CA ILE A 80 -6.14 -3.59 3.41
C ILE A 80 -4.86 -2.92 2.88
N TRP A 81 -4.75 -1.62 3.10
CA TRP A 81 -3.61 -0.84 2.65
C TRP A 81 -3.21 0.22 3.69
N SER A 82 -1.93 0.31 4.00
CA SER A 82 -1.37 1.37 4.85
C SER A 82 -0.86 2.55 4.02
N PRO A 83 -0.65 3.73 4.62
CA PRO A 83 -0.22 4.93 3.89
C PRO A 83 1.16 4.83 3.23
N ASP A 84 2.01 3.90 3.64
CA ASP A 84 3.34 3.65 3.09
C ASP A 84 3.49 2.25 2.46
N SER A 85 2.39 1.50 2.35
CA SER A 85 2.35 0.11 1.88
C SER A 85 3.13 -0.89 2.74
N ASN A 86 3.65 -0.48 3.89
CA ASN A 86 4.27 -1.38 4.86
C ASN A 86 3.26 -1.84 5.89
N VAL A 87 3.56 -2.95 6.55
CA VAL A 87 2.70 -3.50 7.59
C VAL A 87 2.58 -2.55 8.79
N LEU A 88 1.50 -2.68 9.55
CA LEU A 88 1.29 -2.04 10.84
C LEU A 88 1.53 -3.10 11.91
N PHE A 89 2.70 -3.08 12.54
CA PHE A 89 3.18 -4.15 13.38
C PHE A 89 3.75 -3.60 14.70
N GLY A 90 3.49 -4.29 15.80
CA GLY A 90 4.05 -3.89 17.08
C GLY A 90 3.01 -3.50 18.14
N PRO A 91 3.46 -3.20 19.37
CA PRO A 91 2.57 -2.77 20.44
C PRO A 91 2.02 -1.36 20.16
N ILE A 92 0.75 -1.14 20.46
CA ILE A 92 0.14 0.18 20.41
C ILE A 92 0.56 0.96 21.67
N PRO A 93 1.25 2.10 21.54
CA PRO A 93 1.81 2.81 22.72
C PRO A 93 0.79 3.18 23.80
N GLU A 94 -0.42 3.53 23.40
CA GLU A 94 -1.47 4.01 24.30
C GLU A 94 -2.33 2.88 24.89
N ILE A 95 -2.19 1.64 24.40
CA ILE A 95 -3.07 0.53 24.82
C ILE A 95 -2.23 -0.62 25.36
N LYS A 96 -2.24 -0.76 26.69
CA LYS A 96 -1.51 -1.83 27.36
C LYS A 96 -1.98 -3.22 26.88
N ASN A 97 -1.01 -4.11 26.59
CA ASN A 97 -1.23 -5.49 26.14
C ASN A 97 -1.95 -5.60 24.79
N TYR A 98 -1.94 -4.56 23.98
CA TYR A 98 -2.47 -4.61 22.62
C TYR A 98 -1.33 -4.61 21.61
N PHE A 99 -1.26 -5.65 20.78
CA PHE A 99 -0.27 -5.82 19.73
C PHE A 99 -0.94 -5.76 18.36
N CYS A 100 -0.48 -4.87 17.49
CA CYS A 100 -1.01 -4.69 16.15
C CYS A 100 -0.27 -5.60 15.16
N CYS A 101 -1.02 -6.24 14.25
CA CYS A 101 -0.47 -7.02 13.15
C CYS A 101 -1.40 -6.91 11.94
N ASN A 102 -1.40 -5.75 11.27
CA ASN A 102 -2.35 -5.38 10.24
C ASN A 102 -1.65 -4.87 8.97
N GLY A 103 -2.42 -4.70 7.88
CA GLY A 103 -1.90 -4.13 6.65
C GLY A 103 -0.91 -5.03 5.91
N ILE A 104 -1.02 -6.33 6.08
CA ILE A 104 -0.09 -7.31 5.49
C ILE A 104 -0.57 -7.65 4.08
N ILE A 105 -0.11 -6.91 3.08
CA ILE A 105 -0.48 -7.13 1.69
C ILE A 105 0.08 -8.48 1.18
N PRO A 106 1.39 -8.78 1.29
CA PRO A 106 1.95 -10.05 0.88
C PRO A 106 1.89 -11.11 2.02
N GLY A 107 0.69 -11.37 2.54
CA GLY A 107 0.46 -12.17 3.75
C GLY A 107 1.17 -13.53 3.76
N PHE A 108 1.02 -14.32 2.72
CA PHE A 108 1.64 -15.64 2.65
C PHE A 108 3.17 -15.63 2.69
N SER A 109 3.80 -14.67 2.01
CA SER A 109 5.26 -14.59 1.95
C SER A 109 5.90 -14.02 3.22
N GLN A 110 5.16 -13.24 4.01
CA GLN A 110 5.68 -12.56 5.20
C GLN A 110 5.23 -13.21 6.52
N SER A 111 4.15 -13.98 6.53
CA SER A 111 3.52 -14.48 7.75
C SER A 111 4.46 -15.29 8.67
N GLY A 112 5.31 -16.13 8.11
CA GLY A 112 6.24 -16.93 8.90
C GLY A 112 7.24 -16.08 9.68
N GLY A 113 7.89 -15.12 9.01
CA GLY A 113 8.83 -14.19 9.65
C GLY A 113 8.13 -13.26 10.64
N MET A 114 6.97 -12.75 10.28
CA MET A 114 6.19 -11.88 11.17
C MET A 114 5.74 -12.61 12.43
N GLY A 115 5.30 -13.86 12.30
CA GLY A 115 4.92 -14.69 13.45
C GLY A 115 6.09 -14.92 14.42
N LEU A 116 7.28 -15.18 13.91
CA LEU A 116 8.49 -15.31 14.71
C LEU A 116 8.81 -14.00 15.46
N MET A 117 8.82 -12.88 14.73
CA MET A 117 9.11 -11.57 15.31
C MET A 117 8.05 -11.12 16.32
N ALA A 118 6.76 -11.41 16.08
CA ALA A 118 5.69 -11.15 17.03
C ALA A 118 5.88 -11.92 18.33
N ALA A 119 6.14 -13.22 18.23
CA ALA A 119 6.38 -14.07 19.40
C ALA A 119 7.60 -13.58 20.21
N GLU A 120 8.69 -13.25 19.53
CA GLU A 120 9.88 -12.73 20.16
C GLU A 120 9.62 -11.40 20.87
N TRP A 121 8.98 -10.45 20.21
CA TRP A 121 8.68 -9.14 20.76
C TRP A 121 7.71 -9.21 21.95
N ILE A 122 6.66 -10.03 21.86
CA ILE A 122 5.69 -10.21 22.96
C ILE A 122 6.35 -10.84 24.18
N ILE A 123 7.24 -11.85 23.99
CA ILE A 123 7.85 -12.57 25.10
C ILE A 123 9.01 -11.80 25.73
N LYS A 124 9.87 -11.19 24.91
CA LYS A 124 11.10 -10.53 25.36
C LYS A 124 10.97 -9.01 25.53
N GLY A 125 9.89 -8.40 25.03
CA GLY A 125 9.71 -6.95 25.00
C GLY A 125 10.40 -6.25 23.83
N GLU A 126 11.19 -6.98 23.07
CA GLU A 126 11.91 -6.48 21.88
C GLU A 126 12.15 -7.61 20.88
N THR A 127 12.55 -7.27 19.67
CA THR A 127 12.98 -8.21 18.64
C THR A 127 14.44 -7.93 18.25
N GLN A 128 15.15 -8.96 17.81
CA GLN A 128 16.52 -8.82 17.31
C GLN A 128 16.62 -8.08 15.96
N TYR A 129 15.50 -7.89 15.28
CA TYR A 129 15.44 -7.24 13.97
C TYR A 129 15.05 -5.78 14.11
N ASP A 130 15.59 -4.93 13.24
CA ASP A 130 15.14 -3.55 13.09
C ASP A 130 13.79 -3.54 12.36
N LEU A 131 12.72 -3.31 13.11
CA LEU A 131 11.35 -3.23 12.59
C LEU A 131 10.83 -1.80 12.48
N PHE A 132 11.69 -0.79 12.55
CA PHE A 132 11.31 0.61 12.54
C PHE A 132 10.34 0.98 11.39
N GLY A 133 10.58 0.49 10.17
CA GLY A 133 9.70 0.71 9.03
C GLY A 133 8.36 -0.04 9.09
N TRP A 134 8.18 -0.96 10.04
CA TRP A 134 6.97 -1.76 10.24
C TRP A 134 6.24 -1.38 11.53
N ASP A 135 6.96 -0.78 12.49
CA ASP A 135 6.39 -0.40 13.78
C ASP A 135 5.19 0.53 13.58
N VAL A 136 4.05 0.14 14.14
CA VAL A 136 2.83 0.96 14.08
C VAL A 136 3.03 2.32 14.75
N ALA A 137 3.91 2.42 15.73
CA ALA A 137 4.26 3.67 16.41
C ALA A 137 4.92 4.72 15.50
N ARG A 138 5.31 4.35 14.25
CA ARG A 138 5.74 5.34 13.24
C ARG A 138 4.63 6.31 12.83
N TYR A 139 3.38 5.95 13.10
CA TYR A 139 2.23 6.83 12.97
C TYR A 139 1.80 7.37 14.34
N GLY A 140 1.26 8.57 14.36
CA GLY A 140 0.68 9.21 15.52
C GLY A 140 -0.55 10.01 15.09
N ASP A 141 -1.07 10.87 15.96
CA ASP A 141 -2.26 11.72 15.73
C ASP A 141 -2.19 12.58 14.45
N TRP A 142 -0.98 12.82 13.95
CA TRP A 142 -0.76 13.54 12.70
C TRP A 142 -1.30 12.80 11.47
N ALA A 143 -1.39 11.48 11.52
CA ALA A 143 -1.88 10.63 10.43
C ALA A 143 -3.41 10.63 10.39
N ASN A 144 -4.01 11.79 10.12
CA ASN A 144 -5.45 11.96 10.06
C ASN A 144 -6.08 11.25 8.86
N ASN A 145 -7.41 11.09 8.89
CA ASN A 145 -8.15 10.36 7.86
C ASN A 145 -7.93 10.90 6.43
N LYS A 146 -7.77 12.21 6.26
CA LYS A 146 -7.51 12.81 4.94
C LYS A 146 -6.16 12.33 4.41
N PHE A 147 -5.11 12.44 5.22
CA PHE A 147 -3.77 11.97 4.87
C PHE A 147 -3.77 10.48 4.54
N VAL A 148 -4.36 9.65 5.40
CA VAL A 148 -4.43 8.20 5.20
C VAL A 148 -5.13 7.87 3.89
N LYS A 149 -6.30 8.46 3.63
CA LYS A 149 -7.08 8.23 2.40
C LYS A 149 -6.29 8.59 1.14
N GLU A 150 -5.71 9.80 1.09
CA GLU A 150 -4.94 10.25 -0.07
C GLU A 150 -3.69 9.38 -0.30
N ARG A 151 -2.96 9.04 0.76
CA ARG A 151 -1.75 8.19 0.66
C ARG A 151 -2.07 6.77 0.28
N VAL A 152 -3.08 6.16 0.87
CA VAL A 152 -3.50 4.80 0.55
C VAL A 152 -3.92 4.69 -0.92
N GLY A 153 -4.73 5.64 -1.40
CA GLY A 153 -5.13 5.68 -2.79
C GLY A 153 -3.95 5.82 -3.75
N ASP A 154 -3.03 6.72 -3.46
CA ASP A 154 -1.82 6.91 -4.25
C ASP A 154 -0.92 5.65 -4.25
N GLN A 155 -0.74 5.03 -3.08
CA GLN A 155 0.06 3.80 -2.97
C GLN A 155 -0.56 2.64 -3.75
N TYR A 156 -1.89 2.50 -3.70
CA TYR A 156 -2.60 1.46 -4.44
C TYR A 156 -2.50 1.67 -5.95
N ALA A 157 -2.90 2.86 -6.43
CA ALA A 157 -2.93 3.19 -7.85
C ALA A 157 -1.55 3.14 -8.53
N ASN A 158 -0.48 3.32 -7.75
CA ASN A 158 0.90 3.30 -8.26
C ASN A 158 1.69 2.06 -7.81
N ARG A 159 1.01 0.96 -7.46
CA ARG A 159 1.66 -0.25 -6.93
C ARG A 159 2.73 -0.82 -7.86
N PHE A 160 2.49 -0.77 -9.16
CA PHE A 160 3.41 -1.29 -10.18
C PHE A 160 4.42 -0.25 -10.67
N LYS A 161 4.19 1.03 -10.41
CA LYS A 161 5.10 2.09 -10.86
C LYS A 161 6.48 1.92 -10.24
N ILE A 162 7.50 2.00 -11.10
CA ILE A 162 8.90 2.04 -10.65
C ILE A 162 9.21 3.47 -10.23
N HIS A 163 9.71 3.63 -8.99
CA HIS A 163 10.11 4.92 -8.44
C HIS A 163 11.58 5.19 -8.70
N PHE A 164 11.89 6.45 -9.00
CA PHE A 164 13.27 6.89 -9.00
C PHE A 164 13.83 6.95 -7.56
N PRO A 165 15.15 6.76 -7.38
CA PRO A 165 15.76 6.97 -6.08
C PRO A 165 15.43 8.36 -5.52
N ASN A 166 15.00 8.42 -4.26
CA ASN A 166 14.57 9.64 -3.57
C ASN A 166 13.35 10.35 -4.17
N GLU A 167 12.57 9.69 -5.02
CA GLU A 167 11.30 10.21 -5.50
C GLU A 167 10.30 10.28 -4.33
N GLU A 168 9.77 11.47 -4.09
CA GLU A 168 8.79 11.72 -3.06
C GLU A 168 7.39 11.86 -3.66
N ARG A 169 6.43 11.16 -3.07
CA ARG A 169 5.04 11.26 -3.51
C ARG A 169 4.36 12.50 -2.92
N SER A 170 3.53 13.16 -3.73
CA SER A 170 2.83 14.39 -3.34
C SER A 170 1.52 14.17 -2.59
N ALA A 171 0.93 12.96 -2.67
CA ALA A 171 -0.36 12.67 -2.03
C ALA A 171 -0.32 12.90 -0.52
N GLY A 172 -1.36 13.55 0.03
CA GLY A 172 -1.48 13.87 1.44
C GLY A 172 -0.53 14.96 1.95
N ARG A 173 0.10 15.73 1.06
CA ARG A 173 1.10 16.75 1.40
C ARG A 173 0.67 18.16 0.98
N PRO A 174 1.16 19.23 1.67
CA PRO A 174 1.91 19.18 2.93
C PRO A 174 1.00 18.83 4.11
N LEU A 175 1.51 18.05 5.10
CA LEU A 175 0.74 17.69 6.29
C LEU A 175 1.14 18.51 7.52
N ARG A 176 2.43 18.51 7.86
CA ARG A 176 3.00 19.28 8.97
C ARG A 176 4.16 20.12 8.44
N THR A 177 4.12 21.41 8.70
CA THR A 177 5.15 22.34 8.21
C THR A 177 5.76 23.14 9.35
N ARG A 178 7.05 23.43 9.25
CA ARG A 178 7.76 24.32 10.17
C ARG A 178 7.54 25.78 9.77
N PRO A 179 7.74 26.77 10.66
CA PRO A 179 7.55 28.19 10.35
C PRO A 179 8.35 28.66 9.13
N VAL A 180 9.51 28.06 8.87
CA VAL A 180 10.39 28.42 7.74
C VAL A 180 10.00 27.76 6.41
N PHE A 181 9.01 26.87 6.37
CA PHE A 181 8.64 26.11 5.19
C PHE A 181 8.38 26.99 3.96
N ASN A 182 7.54 28.01 4.10
CA ASN A 182 7.21 28.88 2.97
C ASN A 182 8.42 29.70 2.48
N HIS A 183 9.33 30.06 3.38
CA HIS A 183 10.56 30.73 3.00
C HIS A 183 11.47 29.80 2.22
N GLN A 184 11.69 28.59 2.72
CA GLN A 184 12.49 27.57 2.04
C GLN A 184 11.93 27.21 0.66
N LYS A 185 10.58 27.08 0.54
CA LYS A 185 9.92 26.83 -0.73
C LYS A 185 10.19 27.93 -1.75
N LYS A 186 10.17 29.22 -1.34
CA LYS A 186 10.51 30.34 -2.20
C LYS A 186 11.97 30.34 -2.64
N LEU A 187 12.85 29.69 -1.89
CA LEU A 187 14.27 29.51 -2.23
C LEU A 187 14.54 28.28 -3.12
N GLY A 188 13.48 27.61 -3.60
CA GLY A 188 13.58 26.41 -4.45
C GLY A 188 13.82 25.13 -3.66
N ALA A 189 13.43 25.05 -2.39
CA ALA A 189 13.53 23.81 -1.62
C ALA A 189 12.61 22.73 -2.16
N ILE A 190 13.19 21.56 -2.42
CA ILE A 190 12.46 20.30 -2.69
C ILE A 190 12.35 19.56 -1.36
N PHE A 191 11.14 19.14 -1.03
CA PHE A 191 10.83 18.58 0.28
C PHE A 191 10.60 17.08 0.25
N GLY A 192 11.05 16.38 1.30
CA GLY A 192 10.66 15.04 1.68
C GLY A 192 9.73 15.04 2.88
N LEU A 193 9.07 13.90 3.11
CA LEU A 193 8.17 13.68 4.23
C LEU A 193 8.82 12.75 5.26
N ASN A 194 8.90 13.21 6.52
CA ASN A 194 9.39 12.39 7.63
C ASN A 194 8.47 12.57 8.84
N TYR A 195 7.81 11.50 9.29
CA TYR A 195 6.81 11.53 10.37
C TYR A 195 5.76 12.63 10.21
N GLY A 196 5.26 12.78 8.99
CA GLY A 196 4.31 13.82 8.64
C GLY A 196 4.90 15.22 8.51
N TRP A 197 6.18 15.44 8.81
CA TRP A 197 6.85 16.72 8.67
C TRP A 197 7.49 16.88 7.30
N GLU A 198 7.25 18.06 6.70
CA GLU A 198 8.01 18.49 5.53
C GLU A 198 9.42 18.91 5.95
N HIS A 199 10.44 18.35 5.30
CA HIS A 199 11.82 18.75 5.49
C HIS A 199 12.51 18.94 4.14
N PRO A 200 13.37 19.95 3.97
CA PRO A 200 14.07 20.17 2.72
C PRO A 200 15.11 19.07 2.50
N LEU A 201 15.07 18.46 1.32
CA LEU A 201 16.06 17.49 0.87
C LEU A 201 17.23 18.22 0.21
N TYR A 202 16.92 19.14 -0.68
CA TYR A 202 17.89 19.99 -1.38
C TYR A 202 17.20 21.26 -1.90
N PHE A 203 17.98 22.18 -2.43
CA PHE A 203 17.50 23.39 -3.07
C PHE A 203 17.86 23.36 -4.56
N ASP A 204 16.84 23.47 -5.40
CA ASP A 204 17.02 23.64 -6.84
C ASP A 204 16.92 25.13 -7.19
N LYS A 205 18.00 25.68 -7.71
CA LYS A 205 18.06 27.11 -8.10
C LYS A 205 17.35 27.39 -9.42
N ASN A 206 16.93 26.35 -10.14
CA ASN A 206 16.26 26.45 -11.44
C ASN A 206 14.74 26.26 -11.37
N CYS A 207 14.17 26.14 -10.17
CA CYS A 207 12.75 26.04 -9.92
C CYS A 207 12.15 27.38 -9.53
#